data_79d53d93bea12a022b1808c1499588e3
#
_entry.id   79d53d93bea12a022b1808c1499588e3
#
_cell.length_a   1.000
_cell.length_b   1.000
_cell.length_c   1.000
_cell.angle_alpha   90.00
_cell.angle_beta   90.00
_cell.angle_gamma   90.00
#
_symmetry.space_group_name_H-M   'P 1'
#
loop_
_entity.id
_entity.type
_entity.pdbx_description
1 polymer ?
#
loop_
_entity_poly.entity_id
_entity_poly.type
_entity_poly.pdbx_seq_one_letter_code
_entity_poly.pdbx_strand_id
1 'polypeptide(L)'
;MQFILSLEVMMKDDQFHSMQLWINLYSMNKKQKNVLGGDLELCSSNPLTGWYRDGCCNTDDNDNGLHTVCAKVNNDFLEWCKSSGNDLITPHPEFGFPGLKDGDNWCVCATWFARAVEAGKECKIYLKKTNEKTLKIIPLEILKKHAIDLS
;
A
#
# COMPACT_ATOMS: atom_id res chain seq x y z
N MET A 1 -7.64 11.41 15.58
CA MET A 1 -6.53 11.74 16.48
C MET A 1 -6.98 12.48 17.72
N GLN A 2 -7.67 13.60 17.59
CA GLN A 2 -8.19 14.34 18.77
C GLN A 2 -9.16 13.51 19.61
N PHE A 3 -10.02 12.71 18.98
CA PHE A 3 -10.94 11.82 19.67
C PHE A 3 -10.19 10.81 20.57
N ILE A 4 -9.10 10.22 20.08
CA ILE A 4 -8.28 9.26 20.82
C ILE A 4 -7.60 9.95 21.99
N LEU A 5 -7.07 11.15 21.81
CA LEU A 5 -6.43 11.94 22.89
C LEU A 5 -7.42 12.28 23.99
N SER A 6 -8.66 12.63 23.63
CA SER A 6 -9.71 12.90 24.61
C SER A 6 -10.06 11.66 25.45
N LEU A 7 -10.09 10.49 24.82
CA LEU A 7 -10.33 9.23 25.50
C LEU A 7 -9.18 8.84 26.41
N GLU A 8 -7.95 9.12 25.99
CA GLU A 8 -6.75 8.84 26.78
C GLU A 8 -6.79 9.51 28.16
N VAL A 9 -7.26 10.76 28.19
CA VAL A 9 -7.39 11.52 29.44
C VAL A 9 -8.46 10.93 30.37
N MET A 10 -9.49 10.26 29.83
CA MET A 10 -10.64 9.78 30.58
C MET A 10 -10.55 8.32 30.98
N MET A 11 -9.64 7.54 30.39
CA MET A 11 -9.55 6.09 30.58
C MET A 11 -8.28 5.71 31.36
N LYS A 12 -8.38 4.60 32.11
CA LYS A 12 -7.19 3.97 32.70
C LYS A 12 -6.33 3.41 31.57
N ASP A 13 -5.02 3.35 31.79
CA ASP A 13 -4.04 2.94 30.77
C ASP A 13 -4.40 1.60 30.11
N ASP A 14 -4.82 0.61 30.91
CA ASP A 14 -5.19 -0.71 30.43
C ASP A 14 -6.46 -0.67 29.55
N GLN A 15 -7.44 0.14 29.93
CA GLN A 15 -8.68 0.33 29.14
C GLN A 15 -8.40 1.06 27.84
N PHE A 16 -7.57 2.10 27.89
CA PHE A 16 -7.16 2.83 26.70
C PHE A 16 -6.42 1.92 25.72
N HIS A 17 -5.48 1.13 26.22
CA HIS A 17 -4.71 0.20 25.41
C HIS A 17 -5.61 -0.85 24.72
N SER A 18 -6.57 -1.43 25.45
CA SER A 18 -7.52 -2.39 24.91
C SER A 18 -8.41 -1.76 23.84
N MET A 19 -8.87 -0.53 24.07
CA MET A 19 -9.69 0.21 23.11
C MET A 19 -8.89 0.55 21.84
N GLN A 20 -7.62 0.93 21.99
CA GLN A 20 -6.76 1.23 20.86
C GLN A 20 -6.54 -0.02 20.00
N LEU A 21 -6.32 -1.18 20.62
CA LEU A 21 -6.21 -2.45 19.91
C LEU A 21 -7.50 -2.78 19.14
N TRP A 22 -8.66 -2.56 19.79
CA TRP A 22 -9.96 -2.81 19.16
C TRP A 22 -10.18 -1.90 17.94
N ILE A 23 -9.87 -0.59 18.07
CA ILE A 23 -9.96 0.37 16.97
C ILE A 23 -9.05 -0.06 15.81
N ASN A 24 -7.83 -0.48 16.11
CA ASN A 24 -6.87 -0.93 15.10
C ASN A 24 -7.38 -2.17 14.36
N LEU A 25 -7.88 -3.17 15.11
CA LEU A 25 -8.46 -4.38 14.53
C LEU A 25 -9.69 -4.08 13.68
N TYR A 26 -10.56 -3.19 14.14
CA TYR A 26 -11.75 -2.77 13.40
C TYR A 26 -11.35 -2.10 12.08
N SER A 27 -10.39 -1.20 12.11
CA SER A 27 -9.90 -0.52 10.91
C SER A 27 -9.26 -1.49 9.92
N MET A 28 -8.49 -2.46 10.41
CA MET A 28 -7.86 -3.49 9.58
C MET A 28 -8.88 -4.43 8.95
N ASN A 29 -9.98 -4.74 9.67
CA ASN A 29 -11.00 -5.65 9.18
C ASN A 29 -12.02 -4.98 8.26
N LYS A 30 -12.07 -3.65 8.22
CA LYS A 30 -12.99 -2.93 7.35
C LYS A 30 -12.52 -3.07 5.90
N LYS A 31 -13.30 -3.79 5.09
CA LYS A 31 -12.98 -4.00 3.68
C LYS A 31 -12.98 -2.69 2.90
N GLN A 32 -11.87 -2.39 2.26
CA GLN A 32 -11.74 -1.27 1.35
C GLN A 32 -12.04 -1.73 -0.08
N LYS A 33 -12.19 -0.78 -0.98
CA LYS A 33 -12.55 -1.07 -2.37
C LYS A 33 -11.35 -0.89 -3.29
N ASN A 34 -11.35 -1.66 -4.37
CA ASN A 34 -10.36 -1.50 -5.44
C ASN A 34 -10.81 -0.41 -6.43
N VAL A 35 -9.94 -0.07 -7.36
CA VAL A 35 -10.17 1.00 -8.35
C VAL A 35 -11.33 0.69 -9.30
N LEU A 36 -11.80 -0.55 -9.36
CA LEU A 36 -12.96 -0.95 -10.17
C LEU A 36 -14.27 -0.94 -9.37
N GLY A 37 -14.22 -0.59 -8.08
CA GLY A 37 -15.39 -0.51 -7.21
C GLY A 37 -15.75 -1.82 -6.50
N GLY A 38 -15.00 -2.90 -6.76
CA GLY A 38 -15.17 -4.17 -6.05
C GLY A 38 -14.37 -4.23 -4.75
N ASP A 39 -14.45 -5.35 -4.07
CA ASP A 39 -13.66 -5.58 -2.85
C ASP A 39 -12.17 -5.66 -3.19
N LEU A 40 -11.36 -5.03 -2.34
CA LEU A 40 -9.91 -5.05 -2.49
C LEU A 40 -9.37 -6.45 -2.22
N GLU A 41 -8.67 -7.02 -3.20
CA GLU A 41 -8.12 -8.37 -3.12
C GLU A 41 -6.69 -8.37 -2.57
N LEU A 42 -6.24 -9.52 -2.09
CA LEU A 42 -4.89 -9.72 -1.55
C LEU A 42 -3.84 -9.42 -2.63
N CYS A 43 -2.88 -8.56 -2.30
CA CYS A 43 -1.75 -8.21 -3.18
C CYS A 43 -0.62 -9.24 -3.05
N SER A 44 -0.11 -9.46 -1.85
CA SER A 44 0.93 -10.46 -1.59
C SER A 44 1.02 -10.84 -0.12
N SER A 45 1.18 -12.13 0.13
CA SER A 45 1.51 -12.66 1.46
C SER A 45 2.99 -13.03 1.58
N ASN A 46 3.70 -13.16 0.46
CA ASN A 46 5.14 -13.48 0.43
C ASN A 46 5.79 -12.85 -0.82
N PRO A 47 6.43 -11.69 -0.68
CA PRO A 47 6.66 -10.93 0.56
C PRO A 47 5.35 -10.35 1.12
N LEU A 48 5.23 -10.32 2.45
CA LEU A 48 4.06 -9.75 3.11
C LEU A 48 4.09 -8.23 2.93
N THR A 49 3.06 -7.70 2.29
CA THR A 49 2.99 -6.30 1.88
C THR A 49 1.85 -5.55 2.57
N GLY A 50 1.76 -4.27 2.28
CA GLY A 50 0.71 -3.38 2.73
C GLY A 50 1.15 -2.45 3.83
N TRP A 51 0.48 -1.30 3.92
CA TRP A 51 0.71 -0.33 5.00
C TRP A 51 0.55 -0.99 6.37
N TYR A 52 -0.44 -1.89 6.50
CA TYR A 52 -0.68 -2.64 7.74
C TYR A 52 0.05 -3.98 7.79
N ARG A 53 0.77 -4.38 6.74
CA ARG A 53 1.36 -5.73 6.61
C ARG A 53 0.32 -6.85 6.75
N ASP A 54 -0.84 -6.64 6.17
CA ASP A 54 -1.92 -7.63 6.10
C ASP A 54 -2.06 -8.29 4.73
N GLY A 55 -1.16 -7.97 3.81
CA GLY A 55 -1.13 -8.51 2.45
C GLY A 55 -1.96 -7.73 1.45
N CYS A 56 -2.79 -6.80 1.89
CA CYS A 56 -3.65 -5.99 1.05
C CYS A 56 -3.16 -4.53 1.02
N CYS A 57 -3.43 -3.84 -0.08
CA CYS A 57 -3.07 -2.43 -0.22
C CYS A 57 -4.10 -1.52 0.46
N ASN A 58 -4.44 -1.87 1.69
CA ASN A 58 -5.27 -1.05 2.57
C ASN A 58 -4.51 0.21 2.98
N THR A 59 -5.25 1.26 3.27
CA THR A 59 -4.64 2.55 3.63
C THR A 59 -5.48 3.27 4.67
N ASP A 60 -4.90 4.30 5.27
CA ASP A 60 -5.59 5.22 6.16
C ASP A 60 -5.01 6.63 6.02
N ASP A 61 -5.50 7.56 6.82
CA ASP A 61 -5.11 8.97 6.75
C ASP A 61 -3.65 9.23 7.17
N ASN A 62 -3.01 8.26 7.83
CA ASN A 62 -1.60 8.36 8.24
C ASN A 62 -0.64 7.90 7.13
N ASP A 63 -1.16 7.23 6.11
CA ASP A 63 -0.38 6.75 4.96
C ASP A 63 -0.23 7.87 3.93
N ASN A 64 0.66 8.80 4.20
CA ASN A 64 0.85 10.00 3.37
C ASN A 64 1.29 9.68 1.94
N GLY A 65 2.06 8.61 1.75
CA GLY A 65 2.53 8.17 0.44
C GLY A 65 1.49 7.40 -0.34
N LEU A 66 0.38 7.00 0.28
CA LEU A 66 -0.65 6.14 -0.30
C LEU A 66 -0.04 4.88 -0.91
N HIS A 67 0.35 3.93 -0.05
CA HIS A 67 0.90 2.63 -0.47
C HIS A 67 -0.23 1.73 -0.97
N THR A 68 -0.84 2.14 -2.07
CA THR A 68 -2.15 1.65 -2.53
C THR A 68 -2.13 0.94 -3.87
N VAL A 69 -1.01 0.97 -4.59
CA VAL A 69 -0.90 0.35 -5.92
C VAL A 69 -0.29 -1.04 -5.78
N CYS A 70 -1.04 -2.10 -6.09
CA CYS A 70 -0.47 -3.44 -6.11
C CYS A 70 0.28 -3.65 -7.42
N ALA A 71 1.60 -3.54 -7.36
CA ALA A 71 2.49 -3.63 -8.51
C ALA A 71 3.21 -4.98 -8.55
N LYS A 72 3.32 -5.54 -9.73
CA LYS A 72 4.25 -6.64 -10.00
C LYS A 72 5.55 -5.99 -10.44
N VAL A 73 6.48 -5.84 -9.48
CA VAL A 73 7.71 -5.09 -9.70
C VAL A 73 8.63 -5.83 -10.68
N ASN A 74 9.41 -5.05 -11.42
CA ASN A 74 10.43 -5.56 -12.33
C ASN A 74 11.76 -4.88 -12.03
N ASN A 75 12.84 -5.39 -12.62
CA ASN A 75 14.18 -4.87 -12.39
C ASN A 75 14.31 -3.40 -12.77
N ASP A 76 13.74 -2.97 -13.90
CA ASP A 76 13.82 -1.58 -14.33
C ASP A 76 13.17 -0.62 -13.34
N PHE A 77 11.99 -0.98 -12.85
CA PHE A 77 11.29 -0.19 -11.84
C PHE A 77 12.09 -0.13 -10.53
N LEU A 78 12.58 -1.29 -10.07
CA LEU A 78 13.34 -1.38 -8.81
C LEU A 78 14.64 -0.58 -8.87
N GLU A 79 15.39 -0.69 -9.95
CA GLU A 79 16.64 0.05 -10.13
C GLU A 79 16.38 1.56 -10.26
N TRP A 80 15.34 1.95 -10.96
CA TRP A 80 14.96 3.36 -11.06
C TRP A 80 14.57 3.92 -9.71
N CYS A 81 13.77 3.19 -8.93
CA CYS A 81 13.39 3.60 -7.57
C CYS A 81 14.63 3.80 -6.71
N LYS A 82 15.57 2.85 -6.74
CA LYS A 82 16.80 2.93 -5.95
C LYS A 82 17.62 4.16 -6.33
N SER A 83 17.84 4.38 -7.63
CA SER A 83 18.62 5.54 -8.11
C SER A 83 17.93 6.87 -7.84
N SER A 84 16.61 6.86 -7.67
CA SER A 84 15.80 8.06 -7.42
C SER A 84 15.56 8.33 -5.93
N GLY A 85 16.15 7.52 -5.03
CA GLY A 85 16.07 7.74 -3.59
C GLY A 85 15.04 6.88 -2.85
N ASN A 86 14.45 5.88 -3.52
CA ASN A 86 13.52 4.94 -2.90
C ASN A 86 14.02 3.51 -3.12
N ASP A 87 14.92 3.06 -2.27
CA ASP A 87 15.54 1.74 -2.38
C ASP A 87 14.58 0.66 -1.88
N LEU A 88 13.97 -0.08 -2.80
CA LEU A 88 13.12 -1.23 -2.51
C LEU A 88 13.88 -2.56 -2.64
N ILE A 89 15.16 -2.52 -2.96
CA ILE A 89 15.97 -3.72 -3.20
C ILE A 89 16.71 -4.19 -1.95
N THR A 90 17.30 -3.25 -1.20
CA THR A 90 18.10 -3.58 -0.03
C THR A 90 17.20 -4.07 1.11
N PRO A 91 17.47 -5.27 1.65
CA PRO A 91 16.71 -5.75 2.82
C PRO A 91 16.92 -4.87 4.05
N HIS A 92 15.86 -4.74 4.84
CA HIS A 92 15.88 -4.08 6.14
C HIS A 92 15.22 -5.01 7.17
N PRO A 93 15.97 -6.04 7.66
CA PRO A 93 15.42 -7.03 8.58
C PRO A 93 14.83 -6.40 9.87
N GLU A 94 15.39 -5.27 10.31
CA GLU A 94 14.93 -4.53 11.49
C GLU A 94 13.48 -4.02 11.33
N PHE A 95 13.00 -3.88 10.10
CA PHE A 95 11.62 -3.49 9.78
C PHE A 95 10.81 -4.64 9.17
N GLY A 96 11.37 -5.86 9.18
CA GLY A 96 10.72 -6.99 8.55
C GLY A 96 10.61 -6.89 7.03
N PHE A 97 11.46 -6.09 6.40
CA PHE A 97 11.44 -5.89 4.95
C PHE A 97 12.52 -6.77 4.28
N PRO A 98 12.13 -7.76 3.47
CA PRO A 98 13.09 -8.71 2.88
C PRO A 98 13.82 -8.18 1.65
N GLY A 99 13.49 -6.98 1.16
CA GLY A 99 13.92 -6.51 -0.15
C GLY A 99 13.09 -7.15 -1.26
N LEU A 100 12.92 -6.44 -2.35
CA LEU A 100 12.12 -6.92 -3.48
C LEU A 100 13.01 -7.35 -4.64
N LYS A 101 12.51 -8.30 -5.40
CA LYS A 101 13.14 -8.79 -6.63
C LYS A 101 12.12 -8.84 -7.76
N ASP A 102 12.58 -8.98 -8.96
CA ASP A 102 11.74 -9.09 -10.16
C ASP A 102 10.62 -10.12 -9.96
N GLY A 103 9.41 -9.73 -10.25
CA GLY A 103 8.23 -10.59 -10.15
C GLY A 103 7.50 -10.54 -8.82
N ASP A 104 8.07 -9.90 -7.79
CA ASP A 104 7.38 -9.75 -6.51
C ASP A 104 6.19 -8.80 -6.65
N ASN A 105 5.12 -9.06 -5.89
CA ASN A 105 3.99 -8.14 -5.77
C ASN A 105 4.16 -7.29 -4.51
N TRP A 106 3.95 -6.01 -4.64
CA TRP A 106 4.13 -5.06 -3.54
C TRP A 106 3.16 -3.90 -3.62
N CYS A 107 2.66 -3.47 -2.48
CA CYS A 107 1.84 -2.24 -2.38
C CYS A 107 2.78 -1.03 -2.44
N VAL A 108 2.95 -0.48 -3.63
CA VAL A 108 3.85 0.65 -3.83
C VAL A 108 3.12 1.98 -3.62
N CYS A 109 3.89 2.99 -3.26
CA CYS A 109 3.41 4.35 -3.09
C CYS A 109 2.85 4.88 -4.42
N ALA A 110 1.62 5.39 -4.41
CA ALA A 110 0.95 5.89 -5.61
C ALA A 110 1.73 7.03 -6.26
N THR A 111 2.31 7.92 -5.45
CA THR A 111 3.12 9.04 -5.96
C THR A 111 4.36 8.53 -6.69
N TRP A 112 5.04 7.52 -6.12
CA TRP A 112 6.21 6.92 -6.78
C TRP A 112 5.83 6.23 -8.07
N PHE A 113 4.71 5.50 -8.09
CA PHE A 113 4.25 4.85 -9.31
C PHE A 113 3.93 5.89 -10.39
N ALA A 114 3.26 6.98 -10.03
CA ALA A 114 2.98 8.08 -10.96
C ALA A 114 4.27 8.66 -11.56
N ARG A 115 5.30 8.88 -10.73
CA ARG A 115 6.60 9.36 -11.20
C ARG A 115 7.29 8.35 -12.11
N ALA A 116 7.16 7.07 -11.81
CA ALA A 116 7.70 6.01 -12.66
C ALA A 116 7.04 6.01 -14.05
N VAL A 117 5.72 6.19 -14.10
CA VAL A 117 4.99 6.30 -15.36
C VAL A 117 5.54 7.47 -16.20
N GLU A 118 5.73 8.64 -15.57
CA GLU A 118 6.30 9.81 -16.25
C GLU A 118 7.71 9.56 -16.77
N ALA A 119 8.49 8.76 -16.03
CA ALA A 119 9.87 8.44 -16.39
C ALA A 119 9.99 7.26 -17.38
N GLY A 120 8.86 6.61 -17.73
CA GLY A 120 8.88 5.40 -18.56
C GLY A 120 9.49 4.20 -17.85
N LYS A 121 9.46 4.16 -16.54
CA LYS A 121 10.06 3.11 -15.69
C LYS A 121 9.01 2.37 -14.85
N GLU A 122 7.75 2.46 -15.21
CA GLU A 122 6.65 1.77 -14.55
C GLU A 122 6.74 0.25 -14.70
N CYS A 123 5.99 -0.45 -13.86
CA CYS A 123 5.80 -1.88 -13.97
C CYS A 123 4.32 -2.18 -14.11
N LYS A 124 3.97 -3.46 -14.28
CA LYS A 124 2.58 -3.89 -14.38
C LYS A 124 1.90 -3.87 -13.02
N ILE A 125 0.59 -3.67 -13.01
CA ILE A 125 -0.20 -3.59 -11.78
C ILE A 125 -1.45 -4.46 -11.87
N TYR A 126 -2.09 -4.69 -10.71
CA TYR A 126 -3.36 -5.40 -10.62
C TYR A 126 -4.45 -4.44 -10.16
N LEU A 127 -5.44 -4.18 -11.00
CA LEU A 127 -6.53 -3.24 -10.67
C LEU A 127 -7.39 -3.75 -9.51
N LYS A 128 -7.67 -5.05 -9.47
CA LYS A 128 -8.48 -5.65 -8.39
C LYS A 128 -7.80 -5.63 -7.04
N LYS A 129 -6.50 -5.40 -7.02
CA LYS A 129 -5.66 -5.38 -5.82
C LYS A 129 -5.12 -3.98 -5.52
N THR A 130 -5.53 -2.98 -6.29
CA THR A 130 -5.14 -1.59 -6.13
C THR A 130 -6.30 -0.81 -5.50
N ASN A 131 -6.01 -0.12 -4.41
CA ASN A 131 -7.00 0.60 -3.62
C ASN A 131 -7.58 1.78 -4.41
N GLU A 132 -8.89 2.00 -4.31
CA GLU A 132 -9.58 3.10 -4.98
C GLU A 132 -9.01 4.48 -4.63
N LYS A 133 -8.37 4.63 -3.48
CA LYS A 133 -7.74 5.88 -3.08
C LYS A 133 -6.58 6.28 -3.98
N THR A 134 -6.03 5.34 -4.74
CA THR A 134 -5.05 5.63 -5.79
C THR A 134 -5.58 6.65 -6.79
N LEU A 135 -6.90 6.67 -7.01
CA LEU A 135 -7.54 7.59 -7.97
C LEU A 135 -7.41 9.07 -7.58
N LYS A 136 -7.04 9.36 -6.34
CA LYS A 136 -6.70 10.72 -5.93
C LYS A 136 -5.41 11.23 -6.57
N ILE A 137 -4.54 10.31 -6.99
CA ILE A 137 -3.21 10.61 -7.54
C ILE A 137 -3.14 10.27 -9.03
N ILE A 138 -3.71 9.12 -9.43
CA ILE A 138 -3.55 8.58 -10.78
C ILE A 138 -4.93 8.29 -11.38
N PRO A 139 -5.27 8.87 -12.55
CA PRO A 139 -6.53 8.56 -13.21
C PRO A 139 -6.63 7.08 -13.60
N LEU A 140 -7.85 6.54 -13.56
CA LEU A 140 -8.11 5.14 -13.88
C LEU A 140 -7.61 4.76 -15.28
N GLU A 141 -7.74 5.64 -16.26
CA GLU A 141 -7.28 5.38 -17.63
C GLU A 141 -5.78 5.12 -17.71
N ILE A 142 -5.00 5.79 -16.88
CA ILE A 142 -3.55 5.54 -16.78
C ILE A 142 -3.30 4.17 -16.16
N LEU A 143 -4.01 3.84 -15.07
CA LEU A 143 -3.87 2.54 -14.40
C LEU A 143 -4.22 1.38 -15.34
N LYS A 144 -5.27 1.53 -16.12
CA LYS A 144 -5.70 0.50 -17.10
C LYS A 144 -4.63 0.16 -18.13
N LYS A 145 -3.82 1.14 -18.54
CA LYS A 145 -2.74 0.93 -19.51
C LYS A 145 -1.68 -0.05 -19.01
N HIS A 146 -1.53 -0.17 -17.70
CA HIS A 146 -0.48 -1.00 -17.09
C HIS A 146 -1.05 -2.23 -16.38
N ALA A 147 -2.34 -2.51 -16.54
CA ALA A 147 -3.05 -3.56 -15.81
C ALA A 147 -2.77 -4.95 -16.39
N ILE A 148 -2.53 -5.91 -15.49
CA ILE A 148 -2.42 -7.33 -15.83
C ILE A 148 -3.81 -7.98 -15.86
N ASP A 149 -4.69 -7.57 -14.96
CA ASP A 149 -5.98 -8.22 -14.70
C ASP A 149 -7.17 -7.49 -15.31
N LEU A 150 -6.96 -6.76 -16.34
CA LEU A 150 -8.01 -6.15 -17.14
C LEU A 150 -8.28 -7.05 -18.34
N SER A 151 -9.45 -7.67 -18.35
CA SER A 151 -9.87 -8.53 -19.45
C SER A 151 -10.96 -7.88 -20.29
#